data_a6baf2507bbfbb4f51c37a9a5c1fd0d4
#
_entry.id   a6baf2507bbfbb4f51c37a9a5c1fd0d4
#
_cell.length_a   1.000
_cell.length_b   1.000
_cell.length_c   1.000
_cell.angle_alpha   90.00
_cell.angle_beta   90.00
_cell.angle_gamma   90.00
#
_symmetry.space_group_name_H-M   'P 1'
#
loop_
_entity.id
_entity.type
_entity.pdbx_description
1 polymer ?
#
loop_
_entity_poly.entity_id
_entity_poly.type
_entity_poly.pdbx_seq_one_letter_code
_entity_poly.pdbx_strand_id
1 'polypeptide(L)'
;MKLFTIILFAITYILMIALPKKRPYVALISAVIFVVSGAMPLGSVFSAIDWNVLLMLAGTMGTVALFIESKMPERMADLLLQKTPNVMWVAVALSVFAGVVSAFVDNVATVLMIAPVALSIAKKLKMSPVALLICIAVSSNLQGAATLVGDTTSIMLGGYANMDFLDFIFMDGKCSIFFAVELGALVTVPVIMFIFRKEKGKVTVGAPTVVEDLFPTYLLVGTVVLLITASFIPGRPAITNGLICMTLFLIGLVRSILQKKHFGPIKYALGEIDFETLLLLMSLFVVIGTLTETGVIEDISALFVKLGGNSLFGMYSIIVWGSVIISAFIDNIPYVATMLPVVQGIAAMMGCDAHVLYFGLLVGATLGGNLTPIGASANIAAIGILQKEGYEVKASDFLKIGVPFTLLAVLSGYLYCWFVWA
;
A
#
# COMPACT_ATOMS: atom_id res chain seq x y z
N MET A 1 20.13 -24.10 -15.50
CA MET A 1 19.58 -22.75 -15.28
C MET A 1 18.60 -22.73 -14.08
N LYS A 2 17.60 -23.61 -14.03
CA LYS A 2 16.54 -23.59 -12.95
C LYS A 2 17.12 -23.61 -11.51
N LEU A 3 18.06 -24.52 -11.20
CA LEU A 3 18.68 -24.58 -9.87
C LEU A 3 19.44 -23.29 -9.51
N PHE A 4 20.15 -22.70 -10.49
CA PHE A 4 20.84 -21.43 -10.32
C PHE A 4 19.83 -20.31 -9.99
N THR A 5 18.73 -20.25 -10.73
CA THR A 5 17.65 -19.27 -10.51
C THR A 5 17.08 -19.39 -9.09
N ILE A 6 16.79 -20.62 -8.63
CA ILE A 6 16.27 -20.86 -7.26
C ILE A 6 17.27 -20.38 -6.20
N ILE A 7 18.54 -20.73 -6.35
CA ILE A 7 19.59 -20.36 -5.38
C ILE A 7 19.76 -18.84 -5.34
N LEU A 8 19.89 -18.18 -6.49
CA LEU A 8 20.09 -16.73 -6.56
C LEU A 8 18.85 -16.00 -6.02
N PHE A 9 17.64 -16.47 -6.34
CA PHE A 9 16.41 -15.93 -5.79
C PHE A 9 16.34 -16.04 -4.26
N ALA A 10 16.66 -17.22 -3.72
CA ALA A 10 16.71 -17.41 -2.26
C ALA A 10 17.73 -16.48 -1.60
N ILE A 11 18.92 -16.34 -2.15
CA ILE A 11 19.95 -15.41 -1.68
C ILE A 11 19.44 -13.97 -1.75
N THR A 12 18.77 -13.58 -2.84
CA THR A 12 18.19 -12.23 -3.00
C THR A 12 17.22 -11.92 -1.87
N TYR A 13 16.30 -12.83 -1.58
CA TYR A 13 15.31 -12.62 -0.51
C TYR A 13 15.95 -12.60 0.88
N ILE A 14 16.88 -13.49 1.16
CA ILE A 14 17.63 -13.48 2.43
C ILE A 14 18.35 -12.14 2.61
N LEU A 15 19.00 -11.63 1.55
CA LEU A 15 19.72 -10.36 1.60
C LEU A 15 18.75 -9.16 1.73
N MET A 16 17.58 -9.18 1.07
CA MET A 16 16.57 -8.12 1.24
C MET A 16 16.00 -8.07 2.66
N ILE A 17 15.87 -9.22 3.33
CA ILE A 17 15.46 -9.30 4.73
C ILE A 17 16.58 -8.80 5.66
N ALA A 18 17.83 -9.25 5.42
CA ALA A 18 18.97 -8.90 6.24
C ALA A 18 19.42 -7.43 6.09
N LEU A 19 19.16 -6.82 4.94
CA LEU A 19 19.60 -5.47 4.56
C LEU A 19 18.41 -4.58 4.14
N PRO A 20 17.47 -4.25 5.05
CA PRO A 20 16.22 -3.55 4.68
C PRO A 20 16.45 -2.20 3.97
N LYS A 21 17.48 -1.45 4.36
CA LYS A 21 17.84 -0.17 3.74
C LYS A 21 18.49 -0.29 2.35
N LYS A 22 18.86 -1.49 1.92
CA LYS A 22 19.55 -1.75 0.65
C LYS A 22 18.76 -2.65 -0.28
N ARG A 23 17.48 -2.92 0.01
CA ARG A 23 16.60 -3.78 -0.79
C ARG A 23 16.62 -3.45 -2.28
N PRO A 24 16.49 -2.17 -2.71
CA PRO A 24 16.48 -1.83 -4.14
C PRO A 24 17.77 -2.24 -4.85
N TYR A 25 18.91 -2.02 -4.20
CA TYR A 25 20.21 -2.35 -4.75
C TYR A 25 20.46 -3.87 -4.80
N VAL A 26 20.00 -4.61 -3.80
CA VAL A 26 20.05 -6.08 -3.79
C VAL A 26 19.23 -6.65 -4.95
N ALA A 27 17.99 -6.17 -5.12
CA ALA A 27 17.13 -6.59 -6.23
C ALA A 27 17.75 -6.23 -7.59
N LEU A 28 18.31 -5.02 -7.73
CA LEU A 28 18.97 -4.57 -8.96
C LEU A 28 20.17 -5.45 -9.32
N ILE A 29 21.06 -5.72 -8.35
CA ILE A 29 22.23 -6.58 -8.57
C ILE A 29 21.77 -7.98 -9.00
N SER A 30 20.76 -8.54 -8.35
CA SER A 30 20.20 -9.86 -8.70
C SER A 30 19.60 -9.86 -10.11
N ALA A 31 18.83 -8.83 -10.48
CA ALA A 31 18.30 -8.67 -11.83
C ALA A 31 19.42 -8.63 -12.88
N VAL A 32 20.49 -7.85 -12.62
CA VAL A 32 21.66 -7.79 -13.50
C VAL A 32 22.36 -9.16 -13.63
N ILE A 33 22.52 -9.88 -12.52
CA ILE A 33 23.12 -11.23 -12.54
C ILE A 33 22.26 -12.19 -13.37
N PHE A 34 20.93 -12.15 -13.26
CA PHE A 34 20.02 -12.96 -14.07
C PHE A 34 20.14 -12.66 -15.56
N VAL A 35 20.24 -11.39 -15.94
CA VAL A 35 20.42 -11.00 -17.34
C VAL A 35 21.79 -11.43 -17.87
N VAL A 36 22.88 -11.16 -17.13
CA VAL A 36 24.26 -11.49 -17.55
C VAL A 36 24.46 -13.00 -17.63
N SER A 37 23.84 -13.78 -16.74
CA SER A 37 23.92 -15.26 -16.78
C SER A 37 23.09 -15.88 -17.91
N GLY A 38 22.27 -15.09 -18.63
CA GLY A 38 21.37 -15.58 -19.68
C GLY A 38 20.12 -16.29 -19.13
N ALA A 39 19.88 -16.28 -17.82
CA ALA A 39 18.65 -16.82 -17.23
C ALA A 39 17.43 -15.96 -17.60
N MET A 40 17.64 -14.65 -17.76
CA MET A 40 16.69 -13.71 -18.34
C MET A 40 17.20 -13.28 -19.72
N PRO A 41 16.50 -13.57 -20.82
CA PRO A 41 16.88 -13.09 -22.15
C PRO A 41 16.86 -11.55 -22.20
N LEU A 42 17.91 -10.94 -22.75
CA LEU A 42 18.01 -9.48 -22.82
C LEU A 42 16.81 -8.83 -23.53
N GLY A 43 16.26 -9.50 -24.56
CA GLY A 43 15.09 -9.05 -25.30
C GLY A 43 13.79 -9.07 -24.48
N SER A 44 13.72 -9.88 -23.42
CA SER A 44 12.55 -10.01 -22.55
C SER A 44 12.58 -9.06 -21.35
N VAL A 45 13.71 -8.38 -21.08
CA VAL A 45 13.83 -7.49 -19.91
C VAL A 45 12.81 -6.36 -19.95
N PHE A 46 12.66 -5.70 -21.11
CA PHE A 46 11.73 -4.56 -21.24
C PHE A 46 10.27 -4.98 -21.11
N SER A 47 9.89 -6.14 -21.63
CA SER A 47 8.53 -6.69 -21.55
C SER A 47 8.20 -7.29 -20.18
N ALA A 48 9.19 -7.69 -19.40
CA ALA A 48 8.99 -8.16 -18.03
C ALA A 48 8.64 -7.03 -17.07
N ILE A 49 9.03 -5.80 -17.38
CA ILE A 49 8.76 -4.63 -16.54
C ILE A 49 7.33 -4.13 -16.80
N ASP A 50 6.52 -4.05 -15.75
CA ASP A 50 5.21 -3.40 -15.85
C ASP A 50 5.35 -1.87 -15.77
N TRP A 51 5.44 -1.27 -16.96
CA TRP A 51 5.55 0.19 -17.10
C TRP A 51 4.31 0.94 -16.64
N ASN A 52 3.14 0.32 -16.74
CA ASN A 52 1.89 0.93 -16.26
C ASN A 52 1.95 1.14 -14.74
N VAL A 53 2.37 0.11 -14.00
CA VAL A 53 2.55 0.16 -12.55
C VAL A 53 3.57 1.24 -12.14
N LEU A 54 4.74 1.29 -12.80
CA LEU A 54 5.78 2.28 -12.49
C LEU A 54 5.31 3.71 -12.76
N LEU A 55 4.63 3.95 -13.88
CA LEU A 55 4.08 5.27 -14.22
C LEU A 55 2.93 5.67 -13.29
N MET A 56 2.07 4.73 -12.90
CA MET A 56 1.03 4.99 -11.91
C MET A 56 1.65 5.45 -10.59
N LEU A 57 2.62 4.70 -10.06
CA LEU A 57 3.30 5.04 -8.81
C LEU A 57 3.98 6.40 -8.87
N ALA A 58 4.81 6.64 -9.89
CA ALA A 58 5.51 7.92 -10.02
C ALA A 58 4.53 9.09 -10.18
N GLY A 59 3.48 8.93 -10.98
CA GLY A 59 2.47 9.95 -11.22
C GLY A 59 1.61 10.25 -9.99
N THR A 60 1.18 9.22 -9.26
CA THR A 60 0.39 9.39 -8.02
C THR A 60 1.23 10.00 -6.92
N MET A 61 2.47 9.50 -6.66
CA MET A 61 3.39 10.08 -5.67
C MET A 61 3.66 11.56 -5.96
N GLY A 62 3.92 11.92 -7.23
CA GLY A 62 4.17 13.30 -7.62
C GLY A 62 2.93 14.20 -7.45
N THR A 63 1.73 13.72 -7.79
CA THR A 63 0.47 14.46 -7.58
C THR A 63 0.19 14.66 -6.09
N VAL A 64 0.42 13.62 -5.30
CA VAL A 64 0.29 13.64 -3.83
C VAL A 64 1.27 14.62 -3.20
N ALA A 65 2.51 14.70 -3.68
CA ALA A 65 3.49 15.68 -3.21
C ALA A 65 2.96 17.12 -3.36
N LEU A 66 2.39 17.46 -4.53
CA LEU A 66 1.77 18.77 -4.76
C LEU A 66 0.55 19.00 -3.86
N PHE A 67 -0.24 17.95 -3.61
CA PHE A 67 -1.40 18.01 -2.72
C PHE A 67 -0.99 18.25 -1.26
N ILE A 68 0.08 17.63 -0.78
CA ILE A 68 0.65 17.86 0.55
C ILE A 68 1.18 19.31 0.65
N GLU A 69 1.92 19.77 -0.35
CA GLU A 69 2.47 21.13 -0.40
C GLU A 69 1.37 22.22 -0.30
N SER A 70 0.17 21.93 -0.82
CA SER A 70 -0.99 22.83 -0.76
C SER A 70 -1.57 23.03 0.64
N LYS A 71 -1.19 22.21 1.63
CA LYS A 71 -1.73 22.16 2.99
C LYS A 71 -3.22 21.82 3.08
N MET A 72 -3.81 21.33 1.97
CA MET A 72 -5.21 20.92 1.96
C MET A 72 -5.51 19.76 2.93
N PRO A 73 -4.65 18.73 3.04
CA PRO A 73 -4.83 17.67 4.01
C PRO A 73 -4.87 18.16 5.46
N GLU A 74 -3.97 19.08 5.84
CA GLU A 74 -3.95 19.69 7.18
C GLU A 74 -5.27 20.43 7.45
N ARG A 75 -5.76 21.20 6.46
CA ARG A 75 -7.04 21.88 6.57
C ARG A 75 -8.21 20.90 6.77
N MET A 76 -8.23 19.80 6.00
CA MET A 76 -9.26 18.77 6.13
C MET A 76 -9.25 18.14 7.53
N ALA A 77 -8.05 17.83 8.05
CA ALA A 77 -7.88 17.34 9.41
C ALA A 77 -8.36 18.35 10.46
N ASP A 78 -8.01 19.64 10.34
CA ASP A 78 -8.46 20.69 11.25
C ASP A 78 -9.99 20.83 11.28
N LEU A 79 -10.63 20.82 10.10
CA LEU A 79 -12.11 20.90 9.98
C LEU A 79 -12.79 19.68 10.63
N LEU A 80 -12.20 18.50 10.46
CA LEU A 80 -12.70 17.28 11.09
C LEU A 80 -12.61 17.37 12.61
N LEU A 81 -11.48 17.84 13.13
CA LEU A 81 -11.21 17.95 14.57
C LEU A 81 -12.11 18.96 15.27
N GLN A 82 -12.54 20.04 14.60
CA GLN A 82 -13.49 21.00 15.16
C GLN A 82 -14.83 20.38 15.55
N LYS A 83 -15.19 19.24 14.96
CA LYS A 83 -16.44 18.52 15.24
C LYS A 83 -16.30 17.42 16.29
N THR A 84 -15.08 17.16 16.78
CA THR A 84 -14.82 16.07 17.73
C THR A 84 -15.03 16.50 19.19
N PRO A 85 -15.80 15.75 19.99
CA PRO A 85 -16.17 16.18 21.35
C PRO A 85 -15.06 15.93 22.38
N ASN A 86 -14.18 14.95 22.16
CA ASN A 86 -13.12 14.57 23.11
C ASN A 86 -11.99 13.82 22.44
N VAL A 87 -10.92 13.52 23.17
CA VAL A 87 -9.67 12.86 22.68
C VAL A 87 -9.94 11.49 22.06
N MET A 88 -10.83 10.68 22.62
CA MET A 88 -11.19 9.38 22.03
C MET A 88 -11.73 9.55 20.61
N TRP A 89 -12.66 10.48 20.41
CA TRP A 89 -13.21 10.77 19.08
C TRP A 89 -12.21 11.43 18.15
N VAL A 90 -11.23 12.21 18.68
CA VAL A 90 -10.09 12.70 17.88
C VAL A 90 -9.27 11.54 17.34
N ALA A 91 -8.94 10.55 18.19
CA ALA A 91 -8.19 9.39 17.76
C ALA A 91 -8.94 8.59 16.67
N VAL A 92 -10.22 8.34 16.87
CA VAL A 92 -11.07 7.68 15.86
C VAL A 92 -11.12 8.50 14.57
N ALA A 93 -11.40 9.80 14.67
CA ALA A 93 -11.56 10.68 13.52
C ALA A 93 -10.26 10.79 12.69
N LEU A 94 -9.09 10.95 13.34
CA LEU A 94 -7.81 11.00 12.65
C LEU A 94 -7.42 9.66 12.03
N SER A 95 -7.70 8.55 12.71
CA SER A 95 -7.42 7.21 12.18
C SER A 95 -8.30 6.88 10.97
N VAL A 96 -9.61 7.16 11.06
CA VAL A 96 -10.54 6.99 9.93
C VAL A 96 -10.18 7.94 8.79
N PHE A 97 -9.86 9.19 9.09
CA PHE A 97 -9.43 10.17 8.09
C PHE A 97 -8.14 9.72 7.38
N ALA A 98 -7.15 9.23 8.15
CA ALA A 98 -5.93 8.67 7.58
C ALA A 98 -6.24 7.50 6.64
N GLY A 99 -7.15 6.62 7.03
CA GLY A 99 -7.60 5.53 6.18
C GLY A 99 -8.25 6.02 4.89
N VAL A 100 -9.25 6.90 4.99
CA VAL A 100 -9.96 7.44 3.81
C VAL A 100 -9.00 8.15 2.86
N VAL A 101 -8.05 8.92 3.38
CA VAL A 101 -7.02 9.56 2.54
C VAL A 101 -6.13 8.51 1.91
N SER A 102 -5.72 7.48 2.69
CA SER A 102 -4.82 6.43 2.19
C SER A 102 -5.46 5.52 1.14
N ALA A 103 -6.78 5.49 1.05
CA ALA A 103 -7.44 4.82 -0.08
C ALA A 103 -7.10 5.45 -1.45
N PHE A 104 -6.60 6.70 -1.47
CA PHE A 104 -6.26 7.45 -2.69
C PHE A 104 -4.83 8.00 -2.70
N VAL A 105 -4.13 7.87 -1.60
CA VAL A 105 -2.79 8.42 -1.34
C VAL A 105 -1.98 7.34 -0.66
N ASP A 106 -0.73 7.17 -1.10
CA ASP A 106 0.20 6.22 -0.48
C ASP A 106 0.18 6.28 1.06
N ASN A 107 0.25 5.12 1.69
CA ASN A 107 0.11 4.96 3.13
C ASN A 107 1.23 5.68 3.92
N VAL A 108 2.46 5.70 3.42
CA VAL A 108 3.59 6.41 4.06
C VAL A 108 3.37 7.91 3.98
N ALA A 109 3.04 8.42 2.80
CA ALA A 109 2.73 9.84 2.58
C ALA A 109 1.58 10.31 3.47
N THR A 110 0.53 9.48 3.62
CA THR A 110 -0.61 9.76 4.50
C THR A 110 -0.17 9.89 5.96
N VAL A 111 0.68 8.99 6.45
CA VAL A 111 1.21 9.06 7.82
C VAL A 111 2.06 10.31 8.01
N LEU A 112 2.99 10.61 7.09
CA LEU A 112 3.84 11.80 7.15
C LEU A 112 3.02 13.10 7.20
N MET A 113 1.90 13.13 6.49
CA MET A 113 1.00 14.28 6.39
C MET A 113 0.17 14.49 7.67
N ILE A 114 -0.35 13.42 8.28
CA ILE A 114 -1.25 13.53 9.44
C ILE A 114 -0.49 13.55 10.76
N ALA A 115 0.72 13.00 10.80
CA ALA A 115 1.54 12.96 12.02
C ALA A 115 1.79 14.31 12.68
N PRO A 116 2.12 15.42 11.96
CA PRO A 116 2.30 16.74 12.58
C PRO A 116 1.04 17.22 13.30
N VAL A 117 -0.15 16.96 12.74
CA VAL A 117 -1.44 17.31 13.37
C VAL A 117 -1.62 16.51 14.65
N ALA A 118 -1.41 15.19 14.60
CA ALA A 118 -1.51 14.30 15.75
C ALA A 118 -0.52 14.69 16.88
N LEU A 119 0.72 15.02 16.53
CA LEU A 119 1.74 15.49 17.46
C LEU A 119 1.36 16.82 18.12
N SER A 120 0.85 17.77 17.34
CA SER A 120 0.38 19.07 17.85
C SER A 120 -0.74 18.89 18.88
N ILE A 121 -1.69 18.00 18.60
CA ILE A 121 -2.80 17.68 19.51
C ILE A 121 -2.27 17.01 20.79
N ALA A 122 -1.41 16.01 20.65
CA ALA A 122 -0.85 15.31 21.79
C ALA A 122 -0.05 16.26 22.71
N LYS A 123 0.74 17.19 22.14
CA LYS A 123 1.45 18.23 22.89
C LYS A 123 0.49 19.17 23.64
N LYS A 124 -0.60 19.62 22.98
CA LYS A 124 -1.62 20.49 23.62
C LYS A 124 -2.34 19.80 24.77
N LEU A 125 -2.60 18.51 24.63
CA LEU A 125 -3.30 17.70 25.62
C LEU A 125 -2.37 17.08 26.68
N LYS A 126 -1.06 17.29 26.56
CA LYS A 126 -0.02 16.70 27.42
C LYS A 126 -0.13 15.17 27.52
N MET A 127 -0.48 14.52 26.41
CA MET A 127 -0.58 13.07 26.28
C MET A 127 0.53 12.51 25.39
N SER A 128 0.83 11.21 25.54
CA SER A 128 1.75 10.53 24.63
C SER A 128 1.14 10.39 23.23
N PRO A 129 1.83 10.79 22.15
CA PRO A 129 1.37 10.62 20.79
C PRO A 129 1.51 9.18 20.27
N VAL A 130 2.19 8.29 21.01
CA VAL A 130 2.59 6.95 20.53
C VAL A 130 1.39 6.15 20.05
N ALA A 131 0.37 5.97 20.90
CA ALA A 131 -0.81 5.20 20.52
C ALA A 131 -1.58 5.84 19.36
N LEU A 132 -1.64 7.17 19.30
CA LEU A 132 -2.35 7.90 18.25
C LEU A 132 -1.69 7.71 16.88
N LEU A 133 -0.35 7.85 16.80
CA LEU A 133 0.38 7.65 15.57
C LEU A 133 0.35 6.19 15.11
N ILE A 134 0.40 5.23 16.02
CA ILE A 134 0.25 3.82 15.68
C ILE A 134 -1.15 3.56 15.08
N CYS A 135 -2.23 4.07 15.68
CA CYS A 135 -3.57 3.92 15.14
C CYS A 135 -3.72 4.56 13.75
N ILE A 136 -3.13 5.73 13.51
CA ILE A 136 -3.08 6.39 12.21
C ILE A 136 -2.35 5.50 11.19
N ALA A 137 -1.17 4.97 11.54
CA ALA A 137 -0.38 4.14 10.65
C ALA A 137 -1.09 2.84 10.24
N VAL A 138 -1.65 2.10 11.21
CA VAL A 138 -2.35 0.83 10.91
C VAL A 138 -3.65 1.06 10.14
N SER A 139 -4.35 2.19 10.37
CA SER A 139 -5.54 2.56 9.61
C SER A 139 -5.21 2.98 8.18
N SER A 140 -4.12 3.73 8.00
CA SER A 140 -3.61 4.12 6.68
C SER A 140 -3.22 2.89 5.87
N ASN A 141 -2.39 2.00 6.42
CA ASN A 141 -1.97 0.79 5.74
C ASN A 141 -3.15 -0.16 5.41
N LEU A 142 -4.15 -0.25 6.28
CA LEU A 142 -5.35 -1.06 6.02
C LEU A 142 -6.12 -0.56 4.80
N GLN A 143 -6.45 0.73 4.77
CA GLN A 143 -7.30 1.29 3.70
C GLN A 143 -6.55 1.58 2.40
N GLY A 144 -5.22 1.57 2.40
CA GLY A 144 -4.43 1.57 1.17
C GLY A 144 -4.80 0.44 0.20
N ALA A 145 -5.26 -0.71 0.72
CA ALA A 145 -5.73 -1.83 -0.09
C ALA A 145 -7.13 -1.62 -0.72
N ALA A 146 -7.86 -0.56 -0.37
CA ALA A 146 -9.25 -0.38 -0.78
C ALA A 146 -9.42 -0.04 -2.27
N THR A 147 -8.49 0.69 -2.86
CA THR A 147 -8.59 1.15 -4.26
C THR A 147 -7.33 0.83 -5.04
N LEU A 148 -7.42 0.93 -6.36
CA LEU A 148 -6.30 0.70 -7.28
C LEU A 148 -5.08 1.60 -6.98
N VAL A 149 -5.26 2.80 -6.42
CA VAL A 149 -4.20 3.81 -6.26
C VAL A 149 -3.79 4.05 -4.81
N GLY A 150 -4.40 3.37 -3.86
CA GLY A 150 -4.16 3.62 -2.43
C GLY A 150 -2.83 3.05 -1.91
N ASP A 151 -2.38 1.92 -2.44
CA ASP A 151 -1.11 1.30 -2.02
C ASP A 151 -0.41 0.65 -3.23
N THR A 152 0.91 0.54 -3.14
CA THR A 152 1.75 -0.13 -4.15
C THR A 152 1.28 -1.56 -4.43
N THR A 153 0.86 -2.31 -3.41
CA THR A 153 0.37 -3.68 -3.56
C THR A 153 -0.93 -3.76 -4.37
N SER A 154 -1.82 -2.78 -4.22
CA SER A 154 -3.05 -2.66 -5.00
C SER A 154 -2.76 -2.32 -6.46
N ILE A 155 -1.83 -1.39 -6.71
CA ILE A 155 -1.40 -1.03 -8.07
C ILE A 155 -0.79 -2.25 -8.77
N MET A 156 0.04 -3.04 -8.07
CA MET A 156 0.61 -4.28 -8.61
C MET A 156 -0.46 -5.34 -8.91
N LEU A 157 -1.43 -5.53 -8.01
CA LEU A 157 -2.55 -6.44 -8.27
C LEU A 157 -3.34 -5.99 -9.50
N GLY A 158 -3.67 -4.69 -9.58
CA GLY A 158 -4.39 -4.12 -10.72
C GLY A 158 -3.66 -4.33 -12.05
N GLY A 159 -2.34 -4.09 -12.08
CA GLY A 159 -1.52 -4.35 -13.27
C GLY A 159 -1.47 -5.82 -13.63
N TYR A 160 -1.20 -6.70 -12.65
CA TYR A 160 -1.03 -8.12 -12.87
C TYR A 160 -2.33 -8.85 -13.26
N ALA A 161 -3.42 -8.55 -12.57
CA ALA A 161 -4.73 -9.14 -12.81
C ALA A 161 -5.56 -8.39 -13.89
N ASN A 162 -5.00 -7.33 -14.51
CA ASN A 162 -5.67 -6.45 -15.46
C ASN A 162 -6.96 -5.84 -14.89
N MET A 163 -6.96 -5.49 -13.61
CA MET A 163 -8.09 -4.86 -12.92
C MET A 163 -8.05 -3.35 -13.10
N ASP A 164 -9.22 -2.78 -13.35
CA ASP A 164 -9.44 -1.35 -13.42
C ASP A 164 -9.76 -0.74 -12.05
N PHE A 165 -9.87 0.59 -12.00
CA PHE A 165 -10.26 1.27 -10.76
C PHE A 165 -11.62 0.81 -10.25
N LEU A 166 -12.60 0.62 -11.16
CA LEU A 166 -13.94 0.16 -10.79
C LEU A 166 -13.96 -1.31 -10.36
N ASP A 167 -13.04 -2.14 -10.85
CA ASP A 167 -12.97 -3.55 -10.48
C ASP A 167 -12.59 -3.74 -9.00
N PHE A 168 -11.91 -2.75 -8.40
CA PHE A 168 -11.69 -2.73 -6.96
C PHE A 168 -12.99 -2.50 -6.17
N ILE A 169 -14.01 -1.87 -6.77
CA ILE A 169 -15.29 -1.58 -6.13
C ILE A 169 -16.32 -2.64 -6.54
N PHE A 170 -16.52 -2.83 -7.84
CA PHE A 170 -17.47 -3.81 -8.40
C PHE A 170 -16.83 -4.52 -9.58
N MET A 171 -16.81 -5.85 -9.54
CA MET A 171 -16.29 -6.69 -10.61
C MET A 171 -17.21 -7.91 -10.77
N ASP A 172 -17.54 -8.27 -12.02
CA ASP A 172 -18.40 -9.42 -12.35
C ASP A 172 -19.78 -9.41 -11.62
N GLY A 173 -20.33 -8.23 -11.38
CA GLY A 173 -21.60 -8.06 -10.66
C GLY A 173 -21.53 -8.30 -9.16
N LYS A 174 -20.33 -8.49 -8.60
CA LYS A 174 -20.09 -8.68 -7.17
C LYS A 174 -19.42 -7.44 -6.56
N CYS A 175 -19.64 -7.22 -5.27
CA CYS A 175 -18.87 -6.25 -4.49
C CYS A 175 -17.43 -6.76 -4.32
N SER A 176 -16.43 -5.93 -4.66
CA SER A 176 -15.04 -6.34 -4.73
C SER A 176 -14.25 -6.01 -3.46
N ILE A 177 -12.93 -6.00 -3.56
CA ILE A 177 -11.98 -5.86 -2.44
C ILE A 177 -12.21 -4.59 -1.61
N PHE A 178 -12.66 -3.49 -2.22
CA PHE A 178 -13.03 -2.25 -1.53
C PHE A 178 -13.91 -2.53 -0.31
N PHE A 179 -14.97 -3.30 -0.49
CA PHE A 179 -15.92 -3.60 0.61
C PHE A 179 -15.33 -4.51 1.67
N ALA A 180 -14.40 -5.41 1.31
CA ALA A 180 -13.66 -6.22 2.28
C ALA A 180 -12.81 -5.34 3.20
N VAL A 181 -12.13 -4.35 2.62
CA VAL A 181 -11.26 -3.41 3.32
C VAL A 181 -12.07 -2.44 4.18
N GLU A 182 -13.17 -1.87 3.65
CA GLU A 182 -14.06 -0.98 4.41
C GLU A 182 -14.73 -1.71 5.58
N LEU A 183 -15.12 -2.97 5.39
CA LEU A 183 -15.61 -3.80 6.51
C LEU A 183 -14.52 -3.96 7.58
N GLY A 184 -13.28 -4.22 7.16
CA GLY A 184 -12.11 -4.26 8.04
C GLY A 184 -11.92 -2.95 8.80
N ALA A 185 -12.01 -1.82 8.11
CA ALA A 185 -11.93 -0.50 8.72
C ALA A 185 -13.04 -0.28 9.76
N LEU A 186 -14.27 -0.65 9.44
CA LEU A 186 -15.40 -0.49 10.34
C LEU A 186 -15.26 -1.32 11.62
N VAL A 187 -14.87 -2.59 11.52
CA VAL A 187 -14.74 -3.47 12.68
C VAL A 187 -13.51 -3.14 13.54
N THR A 188 -12.55 -2.38 13.04
CA THR A 188 -11.39 -1.94 13.82
C THR A 188 -11.64 -0.64 14.61
N VAL A 189 -12.67 0.16 14.28
CA VAL A 189 -13.04 1.35 15.05
C VAL A 189 -13.24 1.07 16.53
N PRO A 190 -13.97 0.01 16.96
CA PRO A 190 -14.10 -0.34 18.37
C PRO A 190 -12.76 -0.60 19.08
N VAL A 191 -11.74 -1.11 18.38
CA VAL A 191 -10.40 -1.29 18.95
C VAL A 191 -9.79 0.05 19.32
N ILE A 192 -9.86 1.03 18.40
CA ILE A 192 -9.36 2.40 18.64
C ILE A 192 -10.12 3.03 19.80
N MET A 193 -11.44 2.92 19.81
CA MET A 193 -12.28 3.42 20.91
C MET A 193 -11.90 2.79 22.26
N PHE A 194 -11.63 1.49 22.27
CA PHE A 194 -11.22 0.78 23.50
C PHE A 194 -9.86 1.26 24.01
N ILE A 195 -8.89 1.53 23.12
CA ILE A 195 -7.57 2.03 23.49
C ILE A 195 -7.68 3.40 24.16
N PHE A 196 -8.49 4.31 23.56
CA PHE A 196 -8.64 5.69 24.02
C PHE A 196 -9.84 5.91 24.97
N ARG A 197 -10.50 4.86 25.46
CA ARG A 197 -11.73 4.94 26.30
C ARG A 197 -11.57 5.77 27.57
N LYS A 198 -10.35 5.90 28.08
CA LYS A 198 -10.06 6.69 29.30
C LYS A 198 -9.75 8.15 29.01
N GLU A 199 -9.46 8.50 27.77
CA GLU A 199 -9.06 9.83 27.31
C GLU A 199 -10.32 10.67 27.00
N LYS A 200 -10.86 11.34 28.02
CA LYS A 200 -12.09 12.14 27.93
C LYS A 200 -11.84 13.65 27.87
N GLY A 201 -10.58 14.09 27.79
CA GLY A 201 -10.23 15.51 27.71
C GLY A 201 -10.91 16.22 26.54
N LYS A 202 -11.38 17.46 26.75
CA LYS A 202 -11.89 18.30 25.67
C LYS A 202 -10.74 18.79 24.81
N VAL A 203 -10.94 18.80 23.51
CA VAL A 203 -9.95 19.29 22.56
C VAL A 203 -10.36 20.66 22.06
N THR A 204 -9.49 21.65 22.22
CA THR A 204 -9.65 22.97 21.60
C THR A 204 -8.76 23.01 20.35
N VAL A 205 -9.40 23.05 19.20
CA VAL A 205 -8.72 23.20 17.90
C VAL A 205 -8.65 24.68 17.56
N GLY A 206 -7.51 25.14 17.06
CA GLY A 206 -7.33 26.51 16.59
C GLY A 206 -8.11 26.80 15.29
N ALA A 207 -7.85 27.95 14.70
CA ALA A 207 -8.35 28.27 13.37
C ALA A 207 -7.82 27.25 12.35
N PRO A 208 -8.63 26.83 11.36
CA PRO A 208 -8.20 25.87 10.37
C PRO A 208 -7.08 26.43 9.49
N THR A 209 -6.18 25.56 9.07
CA THR A 209 -5.07 25.88 8.18
C THR A 209 -5.57 26.55 6.90
N VAL A 210 -4.88 27.59 6.44
CA VAL A 210 -5.21 28.30 5.20
C VAL A 210 -4.59 27.57 4.02
N VAL A 211 -5.43 27.24 3.04
CA VAL A 211 -5.00 26.64 1.77
C VAL A 211 -4.78 27.75 0.75
N GLU A 212 -3.59 27.83 0.20
CA GLU A 212 -3.22 28.86 -0.77
C GLU A 212 -3.60 28.47 -2.21
N ASP A 213 -3.54 27.17 -2.53
CA ASP A 213 -3.82 26.64 -3.86
C ASP A 213 -4.68 25.36 -3.79
N LEU A 214 -5.84 25.39 -4.44
CA LEU A 214 -6.77 24.26 -4.53
C LEU A 214 -6.49 23.35 -5.74
N PHE A 215 -5.64 23.78 -6.67
CA PHE A 215 -5.43 23.04 -7.92
C PHE A 215 -4.86 21.63 -7.71
N PRO A 216 -3.92 21.39 -6.79
CA PRO A 216 -3.49 20.02 -6.49
C PRO A 216 -4.62 19.11 -6.02
N THR A 217 -5.60 19.65 -5.29
CA THR A 217 -6.81 18.90 -4.91
C THR A 217 -7.63 18.49 -6.13
N TYR A 218 -7.80 19.41 -7.10
CA TYR A 218 -8.49 19.09 -8.35
C TYR A 218 -7.72 18.07 -9.19
N LEU A 219 -6.38 18.07 -9.15
CA LEU A 219 -5.58 17.05 -9.83
C LEU A 219 -5.79 15.67 -9.20
N LEU A 220 -5.77 15.57 -7.87
CA LEU A 220 -5.99 14.30 -7.19
C LEU A 220 -7.40 13.73 -7.48
N VAL A 221 -8.43 14.57 -7.35
CA VAL A 221 -9.80 14.19 -7.70
C VAL A 221 -9.91 13.85 -9.19
N GLY A 222 -9.27 14.65 -10.05
CA GLY A 222 -9.22 14.44 -11.50
C GLY A 222 -8.55 13.10 -11.86
N THR A 223 -7.51 12.69 -11.14
CA THR A 223 -6.88 11.37 -11.33
C THR A 223 -7.91 10.26 -11.11
N VAL A 224 -8.62 10.28 -10.00
CA VAL A 224 -9.64 9.28 -9.68
C VAL A 224 -10.76 9.28 -10.73
N VAL A 225 -11.27 10.47 -11.08
CA VAL A 225 -12.34 10.60 -12.09
C VAL A 225 -11.91 10.09 -13.47
N LEU A 226 -10.67 10.38 -13.89
CA LEU A 226 -10.15 9.90 -15.18
C LEU A 226 -9.90 8.39 -15.16
N LEU A 227 -9.41 7.81 -14.06
CA LEU A 227 -9.26 6.36 -13.90
C LEU A 227 -10.62 5.66 -13.97
N ILE A 228 -11.64 6.19 -13.29
CA ILE A 228 -13.02 5.69 -13.40
C ILE A 228 -13.53 5.80 -14.83
N THR A 229 -13.33 6.94 -15.48
CA THR A 229 -13.77 7.14 -16.86
C THR A 229 -13.07 6.20 -17.82
N ALA A 230 -11.77 5.96 -17.62
CA ALA A 230 -10.99 5.02 -18.40
C ALA A 230 -11.50 3.58 -18.26
N SER A 231 -12.04 3.19 -17.11
CA SER A 231 -12.62 1.84 -16.89
C SER A 231 -13.81 1.55 -17.82
N PHE A 232 -14.48 2.58 -18.35
CA PHE A 232 -15.58 2.41 -19.32
C PHE A 232 -15.13 2.32 -20.77
N ILE A 233 -13.82 2.43 -21.07
CA ILE A 233 -13.30 2.41 -22.44
C ILE A 233 -12.81 0.99 -22.77
N PRO A 234 -13.55 0.21 -23.57
CA PRO A 234 -13.13 -1.13 -23.94
C PRO A 234 -11.91 -1.09 -24.87
N GLY A 235 -11.00 -2.06 -24.73
CA GLY A 235 -9.82 -2.20 -25.61
C GLY A 235 -8.76 -1.11 -25.46
N ARG A 236 -8.77 -0.34 -24.38
CA ARG A 236 -7.73 0.65 -24.10
C ARG A 236 -6.35 -0.01 -23.92
N PRO A 237 -5.25 0.69 -24.25
CA PRO A 237 -3.90 0.21 -23.99
C PRO A 237 -3.67 -0.06 -22.50
N ALA A 238 -2.94 -1.13 -22.16
CA ALA A 238 -2.63 -1.49 -20.76
C ALA A 238 -1.93 -0.36 -19.98
N ILE A 239 -1.18 0.51 -20.66
CA ILE A 239 -0.43 1.64 -20.05
C ILE A 239 -1.33 2.86 -19.73
N THR A 240 -2.62 2.83 -20.03
CA THR A 240 -3.53 4.00 -19.92
C THR A 240 -3.58 4.58 -18.52
N ASN A 241 -3.68 3.76 -17.49
CA ASN A 241 -3.75 4.24 -16.10
C ASN A 241 -2.47 4.97 -15.69
N GLY A 242 -1.31 4.43 -16.06
CA GLY A 242 -0.01 5.06 -15.83
C GLY A 242 0.12 6.40 -16.54
N LEU A 243 -0.33 6.47 -17.80
CA LEU A 243 -0.31 7.72 -18.56
C LEU A 243 -1.23 8.79 -17.97
N ILE A 244 -2.42 8.42 -17.47
CA ILE A 244 -3.31 9.35 -16.77
C ILE A 244 -2.62 9.94 -15.54
N CYS A 245 -2.10 9.10 -14.65
CA CYS A 245 -1.44 9.53 -13.42
C CYS A 245 -0.23 10.44 -13.72
N MET A 246 0.63 10.02 -14.65
CA MET A 246 1.82 10.80 -15.02
C MET A 246 1.47 12.12 -15.70
N THR A 247 0.47 12.13 -16.59
CA THR A 247 0.05 13.36 -17.29
C THR A 247 -0.50 14.40 -16.32
N LEU A 248 -1.35 13.99 -15.38
CA LEU A 248 -1.90 14.93 -14.38
C LEU A 248 -0.81 15.45 -13.44
N PHE A 249 0.13 14.60 -13.03
CA PHE A 249 1.31 15.07 -12.29
C PHE A 249 2.11 16.11 -13.07
N LEU A 250 2.42 15.85 -14.34
CA LEU A 250 3.17 16.80 -15.17
C LEU A 250 2.44 18.12 -15.37
N ILE A 251 1.11 18.11 -15.58
CA ILE A 251 0.28 19.32 -15.64
C ILE A 251 0.40 20.12 -14.35
N GLY A 252 0.30 19.45 -13.19
CA GLY A 252 0.43 20.08 -11.88
C GLY A 252 1.81 20.70 -11.67
N LEU A 253 2.85 19.96 -12.05
CA LEU A 253 4.23 20.38 -11.92
C LEU A 253 4.54 21.62 -12.79
N VAL A 254 4.17 21.58 -14.07
CA VAL A 254 4.34 22.70 -15.01
C VAL A 254 3.60 23.94 -14.51
N ARG A 255 2.34 23.80 -14.08
CA ARG A 255 1.59 24.93 -13.53
C ARG A 255 2.26 25.50 -12.28
N SER A 256 2.72 24.64 -11.35
CA SER A 256 3.38 25.08 -10.12
C SER A 256 4.67 25.87 -10.41
N ILE A 257 5.45 25.46 -11.43
CA ILE A 257 6.65 26.19 -11.89
C ILE A 257 6.26 27.56 -12.44
N LEU A 258 5.25 27.62 -13.31
CA LEU A 258 4.80 28.86 -13.93
C LEU A 258 4.27 29.85 -12.90
N GLN A 259 3.55 29.37 -11.90
CA GLN A 259 2.97 30.18 -10.82
C GLN A 259 4.04 30.73 -9.88
N LYS A 260 4.97 29.87 -9.43
CA LYS A 260 6.03 30.25 -8.49
C LYS A 260 7.23 30.92 -9.17
N LYS A 261 7.32 30.88 -10.50
CA LYS A 261 8.41 31.45 -11.32
C LYS A 261 9.81 30.98 -10.96
N HIS A 262 9.93 29.78 -10.36
CA HIS A 262 11.21 29.13 -10.05
C HIS A 262 11.08 27.61 -10.09
N PHE A 263 12.21 26.90 -10.17
CA PHE A 263 12.26 25.44 -10.26
C PHE A 263 12.15 24.69 -8.91
N GLY A 264 11.89 25.41 -7.80
CA GLY A 264 11.71 24.80 -6.48
C GLY A 264 10.65 23.68 -6.43
N PRO A 265 9.47 23.82 -7.08
CA PRO A 265 8.47 22.78 -7.13
C PRO A 265 8.97 21.46 -7.73
N ILE A 266 9.86 21.50 -8.73
CA ILE A 266 10.47 20.27 -9.28
C ILE A 266 11.29 19.56 -8.21
N LYS A 267 12.16 20.30 -7.53
CA LYS A 267 13.02 19.70 -6.50
C LYS A 267 12.19 19.11 -5.36
N TYR A 268 11.12 19.79 -4.96
CA TYR A 268 10.20 19.30 -3.93
C TYR A 268 9.48 18.03 -4.41
N ALA A 269 8.77 18.08 -5.54
CA ALA A 269 8.01 16.95 -6.04
C ALA A 269 8.89 15.72 -6.35
N LEU A 270 10.08 15.92 -6.95
CA LEU A 270 11.02 14.83 -7.18
C LEU A 270 11.62 14.28 -5.86
N GLY A 271 11.75 15.10 -4.83
CA GLY A 271 12.21 14.66 -3.50
C GLY A 271 11.21 13.79 -2.76
N GLU A 272 9.92 13.93 -3.07
CA GLU A 272 8.83 13.15 -2.47
C GLU A 272 8.51 11.87 -3.27
N ILE A 273 9.01 11.74 -4.50
CA ILE A 273 8.89 10.48 -5.26
C ILE A 273 9.88 9.47 -4.69
N ASP A 274 9.38 8.33 -4.26
CA ASP A 274 10.20 7.22 -3.75
C ASP A 274 10.85 6.44 -4.90
N PHE A 275 11.97 6.98 -5.40
CA PHE A 275 12.77 6.33 -6.44
C PHE A 275 13.35 4.98 -6.00
N GLU A 276 13.55 4.77 -4.70
CA GLU A 276 14.03 3.49 -4.20
C GLU A 276 12.97 2.40 -4.39
N THR A 277 11.71 2.70 -4.11
CA THR A 277 10.59 1.78 -4.37
C THR A 277 10.40 1.54 -5.88
N LEU A 278 10.50 2.58 -6.72
CA LEU A 278 10.44 2.39 -8.17
C LEU A 278 11.58 1.49 -8.70
N LEU A 279 12.80 1.70 -8.22
CA LEU A 279 13.96 0.86 -8.58
C LEU A 279 13.79 -0.58 -8.08
N LEU A 280 13.29 -0.75 -6.86
CA LEU A 280 12.99 -2.05 -6.29
C LEU A 280 12.00 -2.82 -7.17
N LEU A 281 10.88 -2.20 -7.52
CA LEU A 281 9.83 -2.84 -8.34
C LEU A 281 10.32 -3.16 -9.74
N MET A 282 11.00 -2.20 -10.41
CA MET A 282 11.57 -2.44 -11.72
C MET A 282 12.52 -3.65 -11.71
N SER A 283 13.35 -3.75 -10.69
CA SER A 283 14.28 -4.88 -10.52
C SER A 283 13.58 -6.18 -10.20
N LEU A 284 12.55 -6.13 -9.33
CA LEU A 284 11.74 -7.31 -8.97
C LEU A 284 10.95 -7.85 -10.16
N PHE A 285 10.43 -7.01 -11.03
CA PHE A 285 9.76 -7.48 -12.26
C PHE A 285 10.70 -8.31 -13.13
N VAL A 286 11.96 -7.91 -13.25
CA VAL A 286 12.99 -8.69 -13.98
C VAL A 286 13.30 -10.01 -13.26
N VAL A 287 13.48 -9.97 -11.94
CA VAL A 287 13.73 -11.16 -11.12
C VAL A 287 12.57 -12.16 -11.25
N ILE A 288 11.32 -11.69 -11.11
CA ILE A 288 10.11 -12.52 -11.18
C ILE A 288 9.90 -13.04 -12.61
N GLY A 289 10.12 -12.20 -13.62
CA GLY A 289 10.11 -12.63 -15.02
C GLY A 289 11.08 -13.78 -15.26
N THR A 290 12.27 -13.73 -14.65
CA THR A 290 13.25 -14.85 -14.74
C THR A 290 12.73 -16.13 -14.07
N LEU A 291 12.02 -16.03 -12.93
CA LEU A 291 11.43 -17.20 -12.28
C LEU A 291 10.37 -17.86 -13.18
N THR A 292 9.58 -17.05 -13.88
CA THR A 292 8.56 -17.52 -14.84
C THR A 292 9.24 -18.20 -16.04
N GLU A 293 10.20 -17.54 -16.68
CA GLU A 293 10.94 -18.06 -17.83
C GLU A 293 11.66 -19.40 -17.53
N THR A 294 12.13 -19.58 -16.31
CA THR A 294 12.85 -20.79 -15.89
C THR A 294 11.95 -21.87 -15.30
N GLY A 295 10.63 -21.66 -15.21
CA GLY A 295 9.67 -22.63 -14.69
C GLY A 295 9.71 -22.80 -13.15
N VAL A 296 10.26 -21.83 -12.43
CA VAL A 296 10.35 -21.89 -10.96
C VAL A 296 9.00 -21.55 -10.33
N ILE A 297 8.23 -20.63 -10.94
CA ILE A 297 6.89 -20.28 -10.46
C ILE A 297 5.97 -21.50 -10.46
N GLU A 298 6.03 -22.33 -11.51
CA GLU A 298 5.26 -23.56 -11.61
C GLU A 298 5.61 -24.56 -10.49
N ASP A 299 6.90 -24.70 -10.16
CA ASP A 299 7.31 -25.59 -9.07
C ASP A 299 6.82 -25.08 -7.71
N ILE A 300 6.91 -23.76 -7.46
CA ILE A 300 6.41 -23.16 -6.22
C ILE A 300 4.88 -23.35 -6.14
N SER A 301 4.16 -23.08 -7.23
CA SER A 301 2.70 -23.27 -7.30
C SER A 301 2.31 -24.74 -7.04
N ALA A 302 3.01 -25.69 -7.65
CA ALA A 302 2.80 -27.12 -7.44
C ALA A 302 3.08 -27.53 -5.97
N LEU A 303 4.08 -26.94 -5.33
CA LEU A 303 4.36 -27.16 -3.91
C LEU A 303 3.19 -26.67 -3.04
N PHE A 304 2.66 -25.48 -3.30
CA PHE A 304 1.48 -24.96 -2.60
C PHE A 304 0.26 -25.86 -2.78
N VAL A 305 -0.03 -26.29 -4.01
CA VAL A 305 -1.15 -27.21 -4.29
C VAL A 305 -0.97 -28.54 -3.55
N LYS A 306 0.25 -29.07 -3.48
CA LYS A 306 0.55 -30.28 -2.69
C LYS A 306 0.33 -30.07 -1.19
N LEU A 307 0.66 -28.91 -0.64
CA LEU A 307 0.49 -28.58 0.78
C LEU A 307 -0.99 -28.30 1.13
N GLY A 308 -1.69 -27.56 0.27
CA GLY A 308 -3.08 -27.16 0.49
C GLY A 308 -4.12 -28.23 0.16
N GLY A 309 -3.70 -29.29 -0.54
CA GLY A 309 -4.60 -30.34 -1.05
C GLY A 309 -5.56 -29.81 -2.12
N ASN A 310 -6.63 -30.57 -2.39
CA ASN A 310 -7.62 -30.21 -3.42
C ASN A 310 -8.73 -29.27 -2.92
N SER A 311 -8.59 -28.69 -1.72
CA SER A 311 -9.60 -27.80 -1.15
C SER A 311 -9.28 -26.35 -1.47
N LEU A 312 -10.16 -25.67 -2.21
CA LEU A 312 -10.04 -24.23 -2.47
C LEU A 312 -10.01 -23.44 -1.15
N PHE A 313 -10.86 -23.81 -0.17
CA PHE A 313 -10.87 -23.17 1.14
C PHE A 313 -9.55 -23.36 1.90
N GLY A 314 -8.97 -24.56 1.84
CA GLY A 314 -7.66 -24.84 2.45
C GLY A 314 -6.56 -24.00 1.82
N MET A 315 -6.52 -23.92 0.49
CA MET A 315 -5.55 -23.11 -0.25
C MET A 315 -5.72 -21.62 0.04
N TYR A 316 -6.95 -21.11 -0.02
CA TYR A 316 -7.28 -19.73 0.32
C TYR A 316 -6.82 -19.39 1.75
N SER A 317 -7.10 -20.28 2.71
CA SER A 317 -6.69 -20.07 4.11
C SER A 317 -5.17 -20.04 4.27
N ILE A 318 -4.44 -20.92 3.58
CA ILE A 318 -2.96 -20.93 3.59
C ILE A 318 -2.43 -19.63 2.98
N ILE A 319 -2.98 -19.16 1.88
CA ILE A 319 -2.57 -17.91 1.24
C ILE A 319 -2.82 -16.73 2.19
N VAL A 320 -4.02 -16.58 2.75
CA VAL A 320 -4.34 -15.45 3.63
C VAL A 320 -3.47 -15.47 4.88
N TRP A 321 -3.54 -16.54 5.68
CA TRP A 321 -2.86 -16.57 6.98
C TRP A 321 -1.35 -16.73 6.86
N GLY A 322 -0.88 -17.43 5.82
CA GLY A 322 0.54 -17.48 5.47
C GLY A 322 1.07 -16.09 5.10
N SER A 323 0.29 -15.32 4.32
CA SER A 323 0.63 -13.94 3.97
C SER A 323 0.68 -13.03 5.19
N VAL A 324 -0.26 -13.16 6.13
CA VAL A 324 -0.24 -12.40 7.41
C VAL A 324 1.06 -12.62 8.16
N ILE A 325 1.45 -13.90 8.32
CA ILE A 325 2.65 -14.25 9.07
C ILE A 325 3.91 -13.72 8.37
N ILE A 326 4.01 -13.91 7.05
CA ILE A 326 5.19 -13.51 6.29
C ILE A 326 5.28 -11.98 6.23
N SER A 327 4.19 -11.29 5.90
CA SER A 327 4.15 -9.82 5.79
C SER A 327 4.32 -9.11 7.14
N ALA A 328 4.10 -9.79 8.27
CA ALA A 328 4.42 -9.24 9.58
C ALA A 328 5.92 -8.95 9.77
N PHE A 329 6.81 -9.60 9.00
CA PHE A 329 8.27 -9.47 9.13
C PHE A 329 8.97 -9.05 7.84
N ILE A 330 8.30 -9.22 6.71
CA ILE A 330 8.79 -8.87 5.38
C ILE A 330 7.87 -7.80 4.81
N ASP A 331 8.46 -6.77 4.18
CA ASP A 331 7.71 -5.73 3.49
C ASP A 331 6.71 -6.34 2.48
N ASN A 332 5.50 -5.81 2.45
CA ASN A 332 4.41 -6.30 1.62
C ASN A 332 4.72 -6.21 0.11
N ILE A 333 5.49 -5.19 -0.33
CA ILE A 333 5.79 -4.95 -1.75
C ILE A 333 6.52 -6.14 -2.41
N PRO A 334 7.74 -6.55 -1.97
CA PRO A 334 8.42 -7.68 -2.58
C PRO A 334 7.66 -8.99 -2.41
N TYR A 335 6.95 -9.16 -1.31
CA TYR A 335 6.17 -10.35 -1.06
C TYR A 335 5.01 -10.50 -2.06
N VAL A 336 4.18 -9.47 -2.19
CA VAL A 336 3.04 -9.48 -3.12
C VAL A 336 3.50 -9.61 -4.57
N ALA A 337 4.56 -8.87 -4.97
CA ALA A 337 5.13 -8.97 -6.31
C ALA A 337 5.46 -10.42 -6.69
N THR A 338 6.05 -11.19 -5.77
CA THR A 338 6.41 -12.59 -6.01
C THR A 338 5.20 -13.52 -5.95
N MET A 339 4.28 -13.27 -5.04
CA MET A 339 3.14 -14.17 -4.85
C MET A 339 2.05 -14.03 -5.91
N LEU A 340 1.92 -12.89 -6.60
CA LEU A 340 0.93 -12.72 -7.67
C LEU A 340 1.04 -13.80 -8.76
N PRO A 341 2.21 -14.05 -9.39
CA PRO A 341 2.32 -15.12 -10.37
C PRO A 341 2.18 -16.52 -9.78
N VAL A 342 2.62 -16.73 -8.52
CA VAL A 342 2.43 -18.01 -7.82
C VAL A 342 0.93 -18.29 -7.61
N VAL A 343 0.17 -17.31 -7.16
CA VAL A 343 -1.29 -17.43 -6.97
C VAL A 343 -2.00 -17.71 -8.28
N GLN A 344 -1.59 -17.08 -9.38
CA GLN A 344 -2.11 -17.39 -10.71
C GLN A 344 -1.84 -18.84 -11.12
N GLY A 345 -0.59 -19.31 -10.89
CA GLY A 345 -0.22 -20.70 -11.15
C GLY A 345 -1.03 -21.70 -10.31
N ILE A 346 -1.25 -21.39 -9.03
CA ILE A 346 -2.11 -22.19 -8.14
C ILE A 346 -3.54 -22.24 -8.68
N ALA A 347 -4.14 -21.10 -9.03
CA ALA A 347 -5.50 -21.03 -9.57
C ALA A 347 -5.65 -21.83 -10.87
N ALA A 348 -4.67 -21.73 -11.79
CA ALA A 348 -4.63 -22.50 -13.03
C ALA A 348 -4.55 -24.01 -12.77
N MET A 349 -3.70 -24.47 -11.82
CA MET A 349 -3.58 -25.87 -11.45
C MET A 349 -4.83 -26.44 -10.76
N MET A 350 -5.51 -25.61 -9.97
CA MET A 350 -6.76 -26.00 -9.28
C MET A 350 -8.00 -25.86 -10.16
N GLY A 351 -7.90 -25.20 -11.33
CA GLY A 351 -9.03 -24.92 -12.22
C GLY A 351 -10.08 -24.01 -11.59
N CYS A 352 -9.67 -23.05 -10.75
CA CYS A 352 -10.55 -22.11 -10.05
C CYS A 352 -10.31 -20.66 -10.49
N ASP A 353 -11.25 -19.77 -10.13
CA ASP A 353 -11.07 -18.34 -10.33
C ASP A 353 -9.92 -17.82 -9.44
N ALA A 354 -8.98 -17.09 -10.05
CA ALA A 354 -7.83 -16.55 -9.35
C ALA A 354 -8.20 -15.40 -8.38
N HIS A 355 -9.32 -14.69 -8.60
CA HIS A 355 -9.67 -13.48 -7.86
C HIS A 355 -9.86 -13.73 -6.36
N VAL A 356 -10.48 -14.86 -5.97
CA VAL A 356 -10.61 -15.20 -4.54
C VAL A 356 -9.24 -15.32 -3.87
N LEU A 357 -8.26 -15.90 -4.58
CA LEU A 357 -6.90 -16.08 -4.06
C LEU A 357 -6.10 -14.76 -4.11
N TYR A 358 -6.28 -13.93 -5.14
CA TYR A 358 -5.68 -12.59 -5.21
C TYR A 358 -6.17 -11.68 -4.10
N PHE A 359 -7.48 -11.63 -3.85
CA PHE A 359 -8.03 -10.85 -2.75
C PHE A 359 -7.60 -11.38 -1.40
N GLY A 360 -7.51 -12.72 -1.26
CA GLY A 360 -6.92 -13.34 -0.09
C GLY A 360 -5.46 -12.94 0.13
N LEU A 361 -4.66 -12.94 -0.93
CA LEU A 361 -3.26 -12.48 -0.89
C LEU A 361 -3.18 -11.02 -0.44
N LEU A 362 -3.98 -10.13 -1.04
CA LEU A 362 -3.96 -8.70 -0.71
C LEU A 362 -4.39 -8.45 0.73
N VAL A 363 -5.51 -9.08 1.18
CA VAL A 363 -5.96 -9.02 2.59
C VAL A 363 -4.88 -9.53 3.53
N GLY A 364 -4.28 -10.69 3.24
CA GLY A 364 -3.24 -11.27 4.10
C GLY A 364 -1.95 -10.45 4.12
N ALA A 365 -1.47 -10.00 2.98
CA ALA A 365 -0.19 -9.31 2.86
C ALA A 365 -0.27 -7.85 3.33
N THR A 366 -1.23 -7.06 2.82
CA THR A 366 -1.31 -5.63 3.14
C THR A 366 -1.78 -5.40 4.56
N LEU A 367 -2.88 -6.04 4.98
CA LEU A 367 -3.38 -5.89 6.34
C LEU A 367 -2.46 -6.59 7.36
N GLY A 368 -1.85 -7.73 6.98
CA GLY A 368 -0.93 -8.49 7.82
C GLY A 368 0.32 -7.72 8.23
N GLY A 369 0.79 -6.79 7.39
CA GLY A 369 1.90 -5.89 7.71
C GLY A 369 1.66 -5.04 8.97
N ASN A 370 0.41 -4.84 9.36
CA ASN A 370 0.04 -4.12 10.59
C ASN A 370 0.28 -4.92 11.87
N LEU A 371 0.63 -6.21 11.78
CA LEU A 371 0.85 -7.07 12.94
C LEU A 371 2.08 -6.64 13.75
N THR A 372 3.13 -6.13 13.09
CA THR A 372 4.39 -5.75 13.75
C THR A 372 4.84 -4.33 13.36
N PRO A 373 5.76 -3.73 14.17
CA PRO A 373 6.31 -2.40 13.89
C PRO A 373 7.06 -2.30 12.55
N ILE A 374 7.52 -3.40 11.99
CA ILE A 374 8.40 -3.45 10.81
C ILE A 374 7.73 -4.06 9.58
N GLY A 375 6.50 -4.56 9.70
CA GLY A 375 5.81 -5.28 8.63
C GLY A 375 5.24 -4.38 7.54
N ALA A 376 5.14 -3.05 7.76
CA ALA A 376 4.69 -2.09 6.76
C ALA A 376 5.48 -0.79 6.84
N SER A 377 5.75 -0.16 5.70
CA SER A 377 6.50 1.09 5.60
C SER A 377 5.84 2.25 6.36
N ALA A 378 4.50 2.32 6.39
CA ALA A 378 3.74 3.29 7.18
C ALA A 378 4.01 3.19 8.69
N ASN A 379 4.14 1.98 9.22
CA ASN A 379 4.47 1.73 10.63
C ASN A 379 5.88 2.23 10.96
N ILE A 380 6.84 1.92 10.08
CA ILE A 380 8.23 2.36 10.22
C ILE A 380 8.30 3.89 10.19
N ALA A 381 7.56 4.54 9.28
CA ALA A 381 7.50 6.00 9.19
C ALA A 381 6.93 6.63 10.47
N ALA A 382 5.81 6.11 10.98
CA ALA A 382 5.20 6.60 12.23
C ALA A 382 6.15 6.47 13.42
N ILE A 383 6.83 5.34 13.55
CA ILE A 383 7.82 5.12 14.62
C ILE A 383 9.03 6.04 14.45
N GLY A 384 9.50 6.21 13.21
CA GLY A 384 10.61 7.12 12.91
C GLY A 384 10.31 8.57 13.28
N ILE A 385 9.07 9.04 13.06
CA ILE A 385 8.61 10.37 13.49
C ILE A 385 8.61 10.47 15.03
N LEU A 386 8.05 9.46 15.71
CA LEU A 386 8.02 9.43 17.17
C LEU A 386 9.42 9.48 17.79
N GLN A 387 10.36 8.72 17.22
CA GLN A 387 11.76 8.71 17.67
C GLN A 387 12.45 10.06 17.45
N LYS A 388 12.20 10.73 16.31
CA LYS A 388 12.72 12.09 16.04
C LYS A 388 12.20 13.13 17.05
N GLU A 389 10.96 12.96 17.52
CA GLU A 389 10.34 13.80 18.55
C GLU A 389 10.71 13.39 19.99
N GLY A 390 11.62 12.42 20.15
CA GLY A 390 12.14 11.98 21.46
C GLY A 390 11.27 10.95 22.19
N TYR A 391 10.30 10.34 21.53
CA TYR A 391 9.47 9.29 22.12
C TYR A 391 10.07 7.90 21.86
N GLU A 392 10.26 7.12 22.91
CA GLU A 392 10.63 5.71 22.79
C GLU A 392 9.38 4.87 22.51
N VAL A 393 9.41 4.09 21.42
CA VAL A 393 8.34 3.18 21.06
C VAL A 393 8.80 1.74 21.27
N LYS A 394 8.25 1.06 22.27
CA LYS A 394 8.51 -0.36 22.52
C LYS A 394 7.67 -1.22 21.57
N ALA A 395 8.24 -2.36 21.15
CA ALA A 395 7.50 -3.31 20.34
C ALA A 395 6.19 -3.74 21.02
N SER A 396 6.19 -3.86 22.36
CA SER A 396 4.98 -4.18 23.14
C SER A 396 3.86 -3.13 23.00
N ASP A 397 4.20 -1.86 22.84
CA ASP A 397 3.20 -0.78 22.71
C ASP A 397 2.55 -0.82 21.34
N PHE A 398 3.34 -1.14 20.31
CA PHE A 398 2.80 -1.39 18.97
C PHE A 398 1.93 -2.65 18.94
N LEU A 399 2.40 -3.77 19.47
CA LEU A 399 1.69 -5.06 19.44
C LEU A 399 0.33 -5.01 20.16
N LYS A 400 0.21 -4.24 21.24
CA LYS A 400 -1.08 -4.05 21.95
C LYS A 400 -2.17 -3.44 21.06
N ILE A 401 -1.78 -2.67 20.05
CA ILE A 401 -2.67 -2.03 19.08
C ILE A 401 -2.72 -2.86 17.79
N GLY A 402 -1.57 -3.15 17.22
CA GLY A 402 -1.43 -3.81 15.93
C GLY A 402 -2.05 -5.20 15.89
N VAL A 403 -1.85 -6.02 16.94
CA VAL A 403 -2.37 -7.41 16.95
C VAL A 403 -3.90 -7.45 16.91
N PRO A 404 -4.65 -6.85 17.85
CA PRO A 404 -6.11 -6.90 17.82
C PRO A 404 -6.68 -6.20 16.57
N PHE A 405 -6.07 -5.09 16.13
CA PHE A 405 -6.46 -4.38 14.93
C PHE A 405 -6.32 -5.27 13.68
N THR A 406 -5.15 -5.86 13.49
CA THR A 406 -4.84 -6.72 12.34
C THR A 406 -5.70 -7.96 12.30
N LEU A 407 -5.85 -8.67 13.44
CA LEU A 407 -6.63 -9.91 13.48
C LEU A 407 -8.10 -9.66 13.13
N LEU A 408 -8.70 -8.57 13.62
CA LEU A 408 -10.09 -8.22 13.28
C LEU A 408 -10.22 -7.81 11.82
N ALA A 409 -9.31 -6.97 11.30
CA ALA A 409 -9.33 -6.54 9.92
C ALA A 409 -9.14 -7.72 8.94
N VAL A 410 -8.14 -8.57 9.20
CA VAL A 410 -7.88 -9.76 8.37
C VAL A 410 -9.04 -10.74 8.44
N LEU A 411 -9.56 -11.04 9.64
CA LEU A 411 -10.66 -11.98 9.78
C LEU A 411 -11.91 -11.51 9.03
N SER A 412 -12.25 -10.22 9.11
CA SER A 412 -13.39 -9.67 8.38
C SER A 412 -13.19 -9.73 6.86
N GLY A 413 -12.01 -9.35 6.37
CA GLY A 413 -11.67 -9.45 4.95
C GLY A 413 -11.62 -10.90 4.46
N TYR A 414 -11.04 -11.81 5.26
CA TYR A 414 -10.99 -13.25 4.99
C TYR A 414 -12.39 -13.85 4.81
N LEU A 415 -13.31 -13.57 5.75
CA LEU A 415 -14.68 -14.06 5.65
C LEU A 415 -15.41 -13.42 4.48
N TYR A 416 -15.28 -12.11 4.31
CA TYR A 416 -15.93 -11.40 3.21
C TYR A 416 -15.50 -11.96 1.84
N CYS A 417 -14.19 -12.03 1.56
CA CYS A 417 -13.69 -12.52 0.28
C CYS A 417 -14.11 -13.97 0.03
N TRP A 418 -14.12 -14.81 1.06
CA TRP A 418 -14.59 -16.19 0.91
C TRP A 418 -16.08 -16.25 0.53
N PHE A 419 -16.95 -15.58 1.27
CA PHE A 419 -18.41 -15.68 1.03
C PHE A 419 -18.88 -14.98 -0.25
N VAL A 420 -18.12 -14.02 -0.76
CA VAL A 420 -18.51 -13.27 -1.97
C VAL A 420 -17.86 -13.85 -3.23
N TRP A 421 -16.64 -14.40 -3.13
CA TRP A 421 -15.81 -14.74 -4.29
C TRP A 421 -15.51 -16.23 -4.48
N ALA A 422 -15.71 -17.08 -3.47
CA ALA A 422 -15.53 -18.53 -3.57
C ALA A 422 -16.69 -19.26 -4.25
#